data_d4fd681aa4decb7913c079b323946602
#
_entry.id   d4fd681aa4decb7913c079b323946602
#
_cell.length_a   1.000
_cell.length_b   1.000
_cell.length_c   1.000
_cell.angle_alpha   90.00
_cell.angle_beta   90.00
_cell.angle_gamma   90.00
#
_symmetry.space_group_name_H-M   'P 1'
#
loop_
_entity.id
_entity.type
_entity.pdbx_description
1 polymer ?
#
loop_
_entity_poly.entity_id
_entity_poly.type
_entity_poly.pdbx_seq_one_letter_code
_entity_poly.pdbx_strand_id
1 'polypeptide(L)'
;SGLGALEEFNAANNSLTELIVDEATALKTVLAGNNQLSGEFRFGTAKQVSVENNQITNLIGAEENIAYLNFNNNQLTSLKMDSAAPESVYGNGNNLSLLQFGDVSNLKTLYCAENHLAWTESGKALDLQLSPQTIELKRKYDGEKYWTDLNEVLTPQQLQRTEVLMGENSQIASFDKESGKVFYT
;
A
#
# COMPACT_ATOMS: atom_id res chain seq x y z
N SER A 1 -3.80 26.58 -21.33
CA SER A 1 -2.69 25.93 -22.01
C SER A 1 -1.39 26.67 -21.67
N GLY A 2 -0.57 26.15 -20.81
CA GLY A 2 0.69 26.76 -20.35
C GLY A 2 1.50 25.84 -19.47
N LEU A 3 0.97 24.67 -19.14
CA LEU A 3 1.60 23.71 -18.22
C LEU A 3 2.55 22.72 -18.93
N GLY A 4 2.66 22.75 -20.26
CA GLY A 4 3.44 21.74 -21.01
C GLY A 4 4.96 21.76 -20.73
N ALA A 5 5.51 22.83 -20.16
CA ALA A 5 6.91 22.95 -19.77
C ALA A 5 7.10 22.88 -18.22
N LEU A 6 6.01 22.67 -17.47
CA LEU A 6 6.08 22.59 -16.01
C LEU A 6 6.73 21.27 -15.60
N GLU A 7 7.89 21.34 -14.95
CA GLU A 7 8.63 20.17 -14.47
C GLU A 7 8.36 19.87 -12.99
N GLU A 8 8.12 20.88 -12.19
CA GLU A 8 7.86 20.76 -10.76
C GLU A 8 6.63 21.56 -10.35
N PHE A 9 5.79 20.95 -9.56
CA PHE A 9 4.59 21.56 -8.99
C PHE A 9 4.53 21.32 -7.49
N ASN A 10 4.49 22.41 -6.73
CA ASN A 10 4.34 22.37 -5.28
C ASN A 10 3.10 23.15 -4.84
N ALA A 11 2.11 22.43 -4.34
CA ALA A 11 0.89 22.95 -3.76
C ALA A 11 0.67 22.41 -2.33
N ALA A 12 1.70 21.90 -1.68
CA ALA A 12 1.59 21.36 -0.33
C ALA A 12 1.16 22.42 0.70
N ASN A 13 0.56 21.97 1.80
CA ASN A 13 0.12 22.80 2.92
C ASN A 13 -0.89 23.88 2.52
N ASN A 14 -1.93 23.48 1.80
CA ASN A 14 -3.04 24.33 1.37
C ASN A 14 -4.38 23.71 1.79
N SER A 15 -5.47 24.24 1.28
CA SER A 15 -6.83 23.73 1.50
C SER A 15 -7.47 23.27 0.18
N LEU A 16 -6.68 22.76 -0.74
CA LEU A 16 -7.16 22.33 -2.05
C LEU A 16 -8.04 21.10 -1.92
N THR A 17 -9.22 21.16 -2.52
CA THR A 17 -10.15 20.03 -2.62
C THR A 17 -10.02 19.30 -3.95
N GLU A 18 -9.43 19.94 -4.95
CA GLU A 18 -9.16 19.40 -6.29
C GLU A 18 -7.83 19.94 -6.82
N LEU A 19 -7.11 19.11 -7.56
CA LEU A 19 -5.88 19.48 -8.26
C LEU A 19 -5.72 18.65 -9.52
N ILE A 20 -5.65 19.31 -10.66
CA ILE A 20 -5.47 18.69 -11.98
C ILE A 20 -4.08 19.02 -12.49
N VAL A 21 -3.22 18.04 -12.64
CA VAL A 21 -1.83 18.15 -13.10
C VAL A 21 -1.47 17.20 -14.25
N ASP A 22 -2.37 16.31 -14.63
CA ASP A 22 -2.14 15.28 -15.64
C ASP A 22 -1.94 15.82 -17.06
N GLU A 23 -2.34 17.08 -17.32
CA GLU A 23 -2.06 17.79 -18.57
C GLU A 23 -0.63 18.34 -18.68
N ALA A 24 0.13 18.33 -17.59
CA ALA A 24 1.52 18.82 -17.55
C ALA A 24 2.49 17.71 -18.00
N THR A 25 2.65 17.55 -19.30
CA THR A 25 3.39 16.45 -19.92
C THR A 25 4.90 16.40 -19.62
N ALA A 26 5.49 17.51 -19.13
CA ALA A 26 6.90 17.56 -18.69
C ALA A 26 7.07 17.39 -17.17
N LEU A 27 5.99 17.12 -16.45
CA LEU A 27 5.97 17.09 -14.99
C LEU A 27 6.82 15.92 -14.45
N LYS A 28 7.75 16.24 -13.58
CA LYS A 28 8.66 15.28 -12.91
C LYS A 28 8.34 15.14 -11.43
N THR A 29 7.89 16.25 -10.80
CA THR A 29 7.64 16.30 -9.35
C THR A 29 6.31 16.95 -9.05
N VAL A 30 5.50 16.26 -8.23
CA VAL A 30 4.25 16.76 -7.66
C VAL A 30 4.31 16.68 -6.15
N LEU A 31 4.18 17.83 -5.47
CA LEU A 31 4.06 17.94 -4.03
C LEU A 31 2.70 18.56 -3.71
N ALA A 32 1.77 17.75 -3.21
CA ALA A 32 0.40 18.17 -2.87
C ALA A 32 -0.05 17.64 -1.50
N GLY A 33 0.92 17.32 -0.65
CA GLY A 33 0.65 16.87 0.72
C GLY A 33 -0.02 17.95 1.58
N ASN A 34 -0.73 17.51 2.63
CA ASN A 34 -1.44 18.39 3.56
C ASN A 34 -2.46 19.31 2.87
N ASN A 35 -3.43 18.69 2.20
CA ASN A 35 -4.56 19.35 1.55
C ASN A 35 -5.88 18.61 1.89
N GLN A 36 -6.94 18.87 1.13
CA GLN A 36 -8.25 18.22 1.25
C GLN A 36 -8.62 17.49 -0.04
N LEU A 37 -7.61 17.02 -0.80
CA LEU A 37 -7.82 16.28 -2.05
C LEU A 37 -8.52 14.96 -1.75
N SER A 38 -9.53 14.61 -2.54
CA SER A 38 -10.34 13.41 -2.32
C SER A 38 -10.58 12.64 -3.61
N GLY A 39 -10.94 11.35 -3.47
CA GLY A 39 -11.22 10.51 -4.62
C GLY A 39 -9.96 10.11 -5.38
N GLU A 40 -10.02 10.19 -6.71
CA GLU A 40 -8.93 9.83 -7.61
C GLU A 40 -7.96 11.00 -7.80
N PHE A 41 -6.66 10.75 -7.61
CA PHE A 41 -5.60 11.71 -7.91
C PHE A 41 -4.78 11.25 -9.11
N ARG A 42 -4.70 12.12 -10.14
CA ARG A 42 -3.95 11.87 -11.37
C ARG A 42 -2.63 12.62 -11.34
N PHE A 43 -1.51 11.88 -11.30
CA PHE A 43 -0.16 12.44 -11.21
C PHE A 43 0.58 12.57 -12.56
N GLY A 44 -0.10 12.27 -13.68
CA GLY A 44 0.46 12.42 -15.03
C GLY A 44 1.72 11.59 -15.24
N THR A 45 2.82 12.26 -15.66
CA THR A 45 4.13 11.62 -15.94
C THR A 45 5.14 11.79 -14.80
N ALA A 46 4.72 12.25 -13.63
CA ALA A 46 5.61 12.56 -12.51
C ALA A 46 6.36 11.32 -12.02
N LYS A 47 7.64 11.51 -11.69
CA LYS A 47 8.53 10.49 -11.09
C LYS A 47 8.53 10.53 -9.57
N GLN A 48 8.29 11.72 -9.03
CA GLN A 48 8.20 11.96 -7.59
C GLN A 48 6.82 12.50 -7.27
N VAL A 49 6.07 11.75 -6.48
CA VAL A 49 4.70 12.08 -6.08
C VAL A 49 4.60 12.06 -4.57
N SER A 50 4.23 13.19 -3.97
CA SER A 50 3.98 13.34 -2.53
C SER A 50 2.60 13.95 -2.32
N VAL A 51 1.66 13.14 -1.84
CA VAL A 51 0.24 13.50 -1.67
C VAL A 51 -0.26 13.08 -0.29
N GLU A 52 0.65 13.00 0.68
CA GLU A 52 0.35 12.60 2.05
C GLU A 52 -0.66 13.54 2.73
N ASN A 53 -1.38 13.02 3.74
CA ASN A 53 -2.36 13.76 4.53
C ASN A 53 -3.45 14.42 3.67
N ASN A 54 -4.16 13.59 2.93
CA ASN A 54 -5.32 13.92 2.09
C ASN A 54 -6.44 12.87 2.31
N GLN A 55 -7.42 12.84 1.44
CA GLN A 55 -8.53 11.88 1.44
C GLN A 55 -8.59 11.09 0.11
N ILE A 56 -7.42 10.84 -0.49
CA ILE A 56 -7.29 10.18 -1.78
C ILE A 56 -7.62 8.70 -1.64
N THR A 57 -8.41 8.18 -2.58
CA THR A 57 -8.81 6.75 -2.62
C THR A 57 -8.14 5.97 -3.73
N ASN A 58 -7.61 6.66 -4.76
CA ASN A 58 -6.93 6.04 -5.90
C ASN A 58 -5.84 6.94 -6.47
N LEU A 59 -4.76 6.33 -7.00
CA LEU A 59 -3.64 7.02 -7.66
C LEU A 59 -3.53 6.51 -9.10
N ILE A 60 -3.48 7.43 -10.07
CA ILE A 60 -3.38 7.12 -11.50
C ILE A 60 -2.32 7.99 -12.17
N GLY A 61 -1.51 7.40 -13.03
CA GLY A 61 -0.53 8.10 -13.86
C GLY A 61 0.39 7.15 -14.61
N ALA A 62 1.49 7.65 -15.14
CA ALA A 62 2.50 6.87 -15.84
C ALA A 62 3.36 6.07 -14.83
N GLU A 63 2.90 4.87 -14.49
CA GLU A 63 3.46 4.02 -13.43
C GLU A 63 4.95 3.73 -13.64
N GLU A 64 5.35 3.50 -14.89
CA GLU A 64 6.73 3.17 -15.30
C GLU A 64 7.76 4.26 -14.92
N ASN A 65 7.29 5.46 -14.65
CA ASN A 65 8.15 6.59 -14.28
C ASN A 65 8.34 6.72 -12.77
N ILE A 66 7.49 6.10 -11.96
CA ILE A 66 7.49 6.30 -10.50
C ILE A 66 8.78 5.79 -9.89
N ALA A 67 9.52 6.69 -9.24
CA ALA A 67 10.70 6.39 -8.42
C ALA A 67 10.44 6.65 -6.94
N TYR A 68 9.69 7.71 -6.61
CA TYR A 68 9.32 8.08 -5.24
C TYR A 68 7.81 8.27 -5.14
N LEU A 69 7.19 7.60 -4.17
CA LEU A 69 5.75 7.70 -3.95
C LEU A 69 5.45 7.83 -2.45
N ASN A 70 4.87 8.97 -2.05
CA ASN A 70 4.40 9.21 -0.69
C ASN A 70 2.90 9.52 -0.70
N PHE A 71 2.13 8.59 -0.17
CA PHE A 71 0.68 8.69 0.01
C PHE A 71 0.25 8.38 1.45
N ASN A 72 1.13 8.61 2.42
CA ASN A 72 0.81 8.42 3.84
C ASN A 72 -0.50 9.12 4.22
N ASN A 73 -1.27 8.51 5.14
CA ASN A 73 -2.49 9.10 5.71
C ASN A 73 -3.49 9.54 4.63
N ASN A 74 -3.92 8.56 3.83
CA ASN A 74 -4.97 8.68 2.84
C ASN A 74 -6.03 7.57 3.04
N GLN A 75 -6.84 7.28 2.03
CA GLN A 75 -7.94 6.32 2.12
C GLN A 75 -7.84 5.23 1.04
N LEU A 76 -6.64 4.93 0.54
CA LEU A 76 -6.46 3.88 -0.45
C LEU A 76 -6.79 2.51 0.14
N THR A 77 -7.58 1.71 -0.59
CA THR A 77 -7.90 0.31 -0.23
C THR A 77 -7.04 -0.69 -0.98
N SER A 78 -6.47 -0.28 -2.10
CA SER A 78 -5.52 -1.05 -2.90
C SER A 78 -4.62 -0.13 -3.69
N LEU A 79 -3.40 -0.58 -3.95
CA LEU A 79 -2.50 0.04 -4.92
C LEU A 79 -1.84 -1.06 -5.74
N LYS A 80 -2.13 -1.08 -7.04
CA LYS A 80 -1.54 -2.00 -7.99
C LYS A 80 -0.97 -1.21 -9.16
N MET A 81 0.36 -1.28 -9.34
CA MET A 81 1.13 -0.60 -10.37
C MET A 81 2.06 -1.61 -11.04
N ASP A 82 1.54 -2.35 -12.02
CA ASP A 82 2.25 -3.49 -12.63
C ASP A 82 3.44 -3.09 -13.50
N SER A 83 3.54 -1.83 -13.89
CA SER A 83 4.66 -1.27 -14.66
C SER A 83 5.66 -0.48 -13.80
N ALA A 84 5.37 -0.28 -12.50
CA ALA A 84 6.22 0.52 -11.63
C ALA A 84 7.41 -0.27 -11.08
N ALA A 85 8.54 0.44 -10.93
CA ALA A 85 9.76 -0.05 -10.28
C ALA A 85 10.29 1.01 -9.28
N PRO A 86 9.56 1.30 -8.19
CA PRO A 86 9.89 2.38 -7.28
C PRO A 86 11.16 2.12 -6.47
N GLU A 87 11.84 3.20 -6.08
CA GLU A 87 12.95 3.16 -5.13
C GLU A 87 12.48 3.40 -3.68
N SER A 88 11.44 4.21 -3.49
CA SER A 88 10.92 4.55 -2.17
C SER A 88 9.41 4.69 -2.18
N VAL A 89 8.75 4.00 -1.25
CA VAL A 89 7.29 4.00 -1.08
C VAL A 89 6.95 4.28 0.38
N TYR A 90 6.08 5.25 0.61
CA TYR A 90 5.54 5.65 1.90
C TYR A 90 4.02 5.64 1.83
N GLY A 91 3.39 4.65 2.44
CA GLY A 91 1.95 4.41 2.40
C GLY A 91 1.33 4.09 3.76
N ASN A 92 1.96 4.57 4.87
CA ASN A 92 1.43 4.37 6.22
C ASN A 92 0.03 4.98 6.37
N GLY A 93 -0.80 4.41 7.24
CA GLY A 93 -2.08 5.00 7.61
C GLY A 93 -3.08 5.08 6.45
N ASN A 94 -3.27 3.97 5.75
CA ASN A 94 -4.29 3.79 4.72
C ASN A 94 -5.20 2.59 5.06
N ASN A 95 -6.00 2.16 4.10
CA ASN A 95 -6.86 0.98 4.22
C ASN A 95 -6.41 -0.15 3.27
N LEU A 96 -5.12 -0.22 2.92
CA LEU A 96 -4.62 -1.13 1.91
C LEU A 96 -4.79 -2.60 2.32
N SER A 97 -5.48 -3.38 1.49
CA SER A 97 -5.49 -4.84 1.52
C SER A 97 -4.59 -5.45 0.43
N LEU A 98 -4.22 -4.65 -0.58
CA LEU A 98 -3.30 -5.02 -1.67
C LEU A 98 -2.29 -3.90 -1.91
N LEU A 99 -1.01 -4.27 -1.98
CA LEU A 99 0.08 -3.42 -2.46
C LEU A 99 0.94 -4.25 -3.40
N GLN A 100 1.03 -3.85 -4.67
CA GLN A 100 1.76 -4.57 -5.70
C GLN A 100 2.45 -3.61 -6.67
N PHE A 101 3.72 -3.89 -6.97
CA PHE A 101 4.50 -3.23 -8.00
C PHE A 101 5.02 -4.26 -9.01
N GLY A 102 5.33 -3.84 -10.23
CA GLY A 102 5.84 -4.73 -11.28
C GLY A 102 7.25 -5.22 -11.01
N ASP A 103 8.12 -4.36 -10.48
CA ASP A 103 9.49 -4.70 -10.08
C ASP A 103 9.85 -4.02 -8.76
N VAL A 104 10.30 -4.79 -7.80
CA VAL A 104 10.74 -4.33 -6.47
C VAL A 104 12.26 -4.53 -6.27
N SER A 105 13.01 -4.85 -7.31
CA SER A 105 14.46 -5.10 -7.22
C SER A 105 15.26 -3.87 -6.81
N ASN A 106 14.78 -2.67 -7.15
CA ASN A 106 15.37 -1.38 -6.80
C ASN A 106 14.79 -0.73 -5.55
N LEU A 107 13.79 -1.36 -4.92
CA LEU A 107 13.12 -0.80 -3.75
C LEU A 107 14.08 -0.76 -2.56
N LYS A 108 14.30 0.43 -2.03
CA LYS A 108 15.19 0.71 -0.89
C LYS A 108 14.42 0.95 0.40
N THR A 109 13.28 1.63 0.29
CA THR A 109 12.45 2.03 1.41
C THR A 109 11.00 1.64 1.16
N LEU A 110 10.38 0.94 2.13
CA LEU A 110 8.97 0.59 2.10
C LEU A 110 8.34 0.79 3.48
N TYR A 111 7.52 1.84 3.62
CA TYR A 111 6.77 2.16 4.83
C TYR A 111 5.27 2.05 4.53
N CYS A 112 4.63 0.99 5.01
CA CYS A 112 3.21 0.71 4.81
C CYS A 112 2.55 0.17 6.09
N ALA A 113 2.98 0.65 7.26
CA ALA A 113 2.35 0.35 8.53
C ALA A 113 0.92 0.92 8.61
N GLU A 114 0.14 0.46 9.58
CA GLU A 114 -1.22 0.93 9.82
C GLU A 114 -2.13 0.76 8.59
N ASN A 115 -2.12 -0.46 8.02
CA ASN A 115 -2.91 -0.90 6.89
C ASN A 115 -3.58 -2.26 7.18
N HIS A 116 -4.08 -2.94 6.16
CA HIS A 116 -4.71 -4.26 6.23
C HIS A 116 -3.99 -5.28 5.33
N LEU A 117 -2.69 -5.09 5.10
CA LEU A 117 -1.89 -5.95 4.23
C LEU A 117 -1.64 -7.31 4.89
N ALA A 118 -2.16 -8.38 4.30
CA ALA A 118 -1.79 -9.75 4.68
C ALA A 118 -0.41 -10.13 4.13
N TRP A 119 -0.04 -9.56 3.00
CA TRP A 119 1.23 -9.80 2.32
C TRP A 119 1.61 -8.61 1.44
N THR A 120 2.92 -8.37 1.30
CA THR A 120 3.48 -7.47 0.28
C THR A 120 4.87 -7.94 -0.11
N GLU A 121 5.25 -7.68 -1.36
CA GLU A 121 6.61 -7.91 -1.85
C GLU A 121 7.48 -6.71 -1.50
N SER A 122 8.51 -6.93 -0.69
CA SER A 122 9.44 -5.90 -0.24
C SER A 122 10.77 -5.89 -1.01
N GLY A 123 10.96 -6.85 -1.89
CA GLY A 123 12.20 -6.97 -2.66
C GLY A 123 13.43 -7.09 -1.77
N LYS A 124 14.40 -6.19 -1.99
CA LYS A 124 15.64 -6.05 -1.20
C LYS A 124 15.64 -4.77 -0.35
N ALA A 125 14.48 -4.22 -0.05
CA ALA A 125 14.38 -3.00 0.73
C ALA A 125 15.13 -3.15 2.06
N LEU A 126 16.00 -2.20 2.35
CA LEU A 126 16.82 -2.18 3.56
C LEU A 126 16.17 -1.42 4.71
N ASP A 127 15.21 -0.56 4.37
CA ASP A 127 14.46 0.26 5.31
C ASP A 127 12.98 -0.08 5.20
N LEU A 128 12.46 -0.85 6.17
CA LEU A 128 11.12 -1.42 6.16
C LEU A 128 10.33 -1.01 7.40
N GLN A 129 9.11 -0.51 7.18
CA GLN A 129 8.12 -0.31 8.22
C GLN A 129 6.76 -0.85 7.74
N LEU A 130 6.45 -2.10 8.11
CA LEU A 130 5.25 -2.81 7.67
C LEU A 130 4.28 -3.12 8.82
N SER A 131 4.65 -2.89 10.07
CA SER A 131 3.83 -3.18 11.25
C SER A 131 3.43 -1.86 11.95
N PRO A 132 2.21 -1.76 12.51
CA PRO A 132 1.19 -2.81 12.55
C PRO A 132 0.36 -2.96 11.27
N GLN A 133 -0.25 -4.16 11.11
CA GLN A 133 -1.29 -4.44 10.13
C GLN A 133 -2.51 -5.00 10.85
N THR A 134 -3.70 -4.62 10.42
CA THR A 134 -4.96 -5.17 10.95
C THR A 134 -5.69 -5.91 9.85
N ILE A 135 -5.87 -7.22 10.02
CA ILE A 135 -6.57 -8.08 9.06
C ILE A 135 -7.73 -8.74 9.79
N GLU A 136 -8.94 -8.50 9.33
CA GLU A 136 -10.14 -9.13 9.86
C GLU A 136 -10.44 -10.42 9.08
N LEU A 137 -10.39 -11.55 9.77
CA LEU A 137 -10.75 -12.85 9.23
C LEU A 137 -11.90 -13.44 10.02
N LYS A 138 -12.83 -14.08 9.31
CA LYS A 138 -14.00 -14.70 9.95
C LYS A 138 -13.59 -15.97 10.68
N ARG A 139 -13.94 -16.05 11.97
CA ARG A 139 -13.84 -17.29 12.73
C ARG A 139 -14.95 -18.24 12.29
N LYS A 140 -14.59 -19.47 11.98
CA LYS A 140 -15.48 -20.56 11.59
C LYS A 140 -15.52 -21.61 12.71
N TYR A 141 -16.56 -22.44 12.76
CA TYR A 141 -16.73 -23.53 13.72
C TYR A 141 -17.26 -24.78 13.00
N ASP A 142 -16.61 -25.92 13.21
CA ASP A 142 -16.95 -27.20 12.56
C ASP A 142 -17.74 -28.18 13.46
N GLY A 143 -18.09 -27.77 14.67
CA GLY A 143 -18.74 -28.60 15.69
C GLY A 143 -17.77 -29.04 16.80
N GLU A 144 -16.47 -28.94 16.61
CA GLU A 144 -15.45 -29.31 17.59
C GLU A 144 -14.47 -28.16 17.88
N LYS A 145 -14.04 -27.45 16.83
CA LYS A 145 -12.98 -26.43 16.93
C LYS A 145 -13.36 -25.15 16.20
N TYR A 146 -12.84 -24.04 16.71
CA TYR A 146 -12.84 -22.76 15.98
C TYR A 146 -11.59 -22.65 15.13
N TRP A 147 -11.72 -22.12 13.92
CA TRP A 147 -10.62 -21.90 13.00
C TRP A 147 -10.86 -20.69 12.10
N THR A 148 -9.78 -20.19 11.51
CA THR A 148 -9.75 -19.11 10.53
C THR A 148 -8.95 -19.56 9.33
N ASP A 149 -9.34 -19.17 8.13
CA ASP A 149 -8.74 -19.60 6.88
C ASP A 149 -7.86 -18.51 6.29
N LEU A 150 -6.55 -18.69 6.34
CA LEU A 150 -5.61 -17.76 5.75
C LEU A 150 -5.61 -17.78 4.21
N ASN A 151 -6.19 -18.81 3.56
CA ASN A 151 -6.39 -18.78 2.11
C ASN A 151 -7.36 -17.68 1.65
N GLU A 152 -8.11 -17.07 2.55
CA GLU A 152 -8.95 -15.91 2.23
C GLU A 152 -8.11 -14.66 1.88
N VAL A 153 -6.84 -14.61 2.31
CA VAL A 153 -5.96 -13.42 2.17
C VAL A 153 -4.55 -13.74 1.68
N LEU A 154 -4.14 -15.00 1.64
CA LEU A 154 -2.82 -15.46 1.22
C LEU A 154 -2.93 -16.52 0.12
N THR A 155 -2.04 -16.47 -0.85
CA THR A 155 -1.87 -17.54 -1.84
C THR A 155 -1.15 -18.76 -1.22
N PRO A 156 -1.24 -19.96 -1.81
CA PRO A 156 -0.51 -21.13 -1.33
C PRO A 156 1.01 -20.93 -1.20
N GLN A 157 1.62 -20.15 -2.11
CA GLN A 157 3.05 -19.84 -2.06
C GLN A 157 3.39 -18.92 -0.87
N GLN A 158 2.53 -17.95 -0.57
CA GLN A 158 2.68 -17.06 0.57
C GLN A 158 2.49 -17.82 1.88
N LEU A 159 1.53 -18.74 1.96
CA LEU A 159 1.31 -19.61 3.13
C LEU A 159 2.56 -20.41 3.52
N GLN A 160 3.30 -20.94 2.54
CA GLN A 160 4.53 -21.69 2.81
C GLN A 160 5.62 -20.83 3.49
N ARG A 161 5.62 -19.51 3.23
CA ARG A 161 6.55 -18.53 3.80
C ARG A 161 6.02 -17.87 5.09
N THR A 162 4.78 -18.17 5.47
CA THR A 162 4.11 -17.57 6.64
C THR A 162 4.44 -18.35 7.91
N GLU A 163 4.64 -17.63 9.00
CA GLU A 163 4.69 -18.14 10.36
C GLU A 163 3.61 -17.45 11.19
N VAL A 164 2.90 -18.23 11.99
CA VAL A 164 1.93 -17.70 12.94
C VAL A 164 2.57 -17.71 14.33
N LEU A 165 2.86 -16.52 14.84
CA LEU A 165 3.43 -16.35 16.16
C LEU A 165 2.30 -16.24 17.20
N MET A 166 2.39 -17.03 18.25
CA MET A 166 1.47 -16.99 19.39
C MET A 166 1.97 -15.97 20.41
N GLY A 167 1.22 -14.90 20.63
CA GLY A 167 1.49 -13.95 21.71
C GLY A 167 1.09 -14.53 23.08
N GLU A 168 1.52 -13.90 24.16
CA GLU A 168 1.31 -14.36 25.56
C GLU A 168 -0.17 -14.60 25.92
N ASN A 169 -1.12 -13.91 25.26
CA ASN A 169 -2.57 -14.06 25.46
C ASN A 169 -3.28 -14.66 24.24
N SER A 170 -2.54 -15.38 23.39
CA SER A 170 -3.09 -15.94 22.16
C SER A 170 -4.02 -17.11 22.45
N GLN A 171 -5.19 -17.12 21.82
CA GLN A 171 -6.09 -18.26 21.77
C GLN A 171 -5.75 -19.20 20.60
N ILE A 172 -4.66 -18.99 19.91
CA ILE A 172 -4.23 -19.84 18.79
C ILE A 172 -3.63 -21.12 19.34
N ALA A 173 -4.19 -22.26 18.95
CA ALA A 173 -3.73 -23.58 19.32
C ALA A 173 -2.71 -24.15 18.33
N SER A 174 -2.93 -23.95 17.03
CA SER A 174 -2.04 -24.46 15.99
C SER A 174 -2.28 -23.74 14.65
N PHE A 175 -1.28 -23.82 13.77
CA PHE A 175 -1.38 -23.41 12.37
C PHE A 175 -0.99 -24.57 11.47
N ASP A 176 -1.89 -24.94 10.57
CA ASP A 176 -1.66 -25.94 9.54
C ASP A 176 -1.36 -25.24 8.21
N LYS A 177 -0.11 -25.29 7.78
CA LYS A 177 0.37 -24.65 6.54
C LYS A 177 -0.22 -25.26 5.28
N GLU A 178 -0.54 -26.55 5.29
CA GLU A 178 -1.06 -27.24 4.10
C GLU A 178 -2.50 -26.81 3.82
N SER A 179 -3.33 -26.76 4.85
CA SER A 179 -4.72 -26.31 4.72
C SER A 179 -4.90 -24.80 4.85
N GLY A 180 -3.89 -24.06 5.30
CA GLY A 180 -3.97 -22.63 5.60
C GLY A 180 -4.81 -22.27 6.82
N LYS A 181 -5.12 -23.25 7.68
CA LYS A 181 -6.03 -23.06 8.82
C LYS A 181 -5.29 -22.73 10.11
N VAL A 182 -5.74 -21.69 10.79
CA VAL A 182 -5.35 -21.36 12.17
C VAL A 182 -6.45 -21.82 13.10
N PHE A 183 -6.11 -22.74 14.01
CA PHE A 183 -7.05 -23.29 15.00
C PHE A 183 -6.91 -22.56 16.34
N TYR A 184 -8.01 -22.45 17.05
CA TYR A 184 -8.12 -21.77 18.35
C TYR A 184 -8.47 -22.75 19.46
N THR A 185 -8.00 -22.43 20.68
CA THR A 185 -8.41 -23.10 21.91
C THR A 185 -9.76 -22.63 22.41
#